data_d1bb6f45be56d69db34ab9127ae3537c
#
_entry.id   d1bb6f45be56d69db34ab9127ae3537c
#
_cell.length_a   1.000
_cell.length_b   1.000
_cell.length_c   1.000
_cell.angle_alpha   90.00
_cell.angle_beta   90.00
_cell.angle_gamma   90.00
#
_symmetry.space_group_name_H-M   'P 1'
#
loop_
_entity.id
_entity.type
_entity.pdbx_description
1 polymer ?
#
loop_
_entity_poly.entity_id
_entity_poly.type
_entity_poly.pdbx_seq_one_letter_code
_entity_poly.pdbx_strand_id
1 'polypeptide(L)'
;KRPFGKPQVVMPRPPALCQGCGHRDVYDALNKVAAEYPDARIFGDIGCYTLGALPPFRAIDSCVDMGASITMAKGASDAGVFPAIAVIGDSTFTHSGMTGLLDAVNDRANITVVISDNLTTAMTGGQDSAGTNKFEAICLGLGVEPEHVRVVVPLPKNMEEITRTIREEIEYKGVSVIIPRRECIQTLNRKLRQKKADKA
;
A
#
# COMPACT_ATOMS: atom_id res chain seq x y z
N LYS A 1 -10.79 -2.05 -42.11
CA LYS A 1 -11.36 -2.57 -40.84
C LYS A 1 -12.67 -1.83 -40.59
N ARG A 2 -13.80 -2.55 -40.52
CA ARG A 2 -15.08 -1.94 -40.15
C ARG A 2 -15.00 -1.56 -38.66
N PRO A 3 -15.31 -0.31 -38.27
CA PRO A 3 -15.40 0.03 -36.86
C PRO A 3 -16.58 -0.75 -36.26
N PHE A 4 -16.31 -1.58 -35.27
CA PHE A 4 -17.37 -2.22 -34.49
C PHE A 4 -18.17 -1.11 -33.80
N GLY A 5 -19.49 -1.09 -33.99
CA GLY A 5 -20.36 -0.18 -33.23
C GLY A 5 -20.25 -0.44 -31.74
N LYS A 6 -20.45 0.59 -30.92
CA LYS A 6 -20.48 0.43 -29.45
C LYS A 6 -21.55 -0.60 -29.09
N PRO A 7 -21.23 -1.64 -28.28
CA PRO A 7 -22.23 -2.58 -27.80
C PRO A 7 -23.35 -1.83 -27.05
N GLN A 8 -24.59 -2.23 -27.27
CA GLN A 8 -25.76 -1.57 -26.64
C GLN A 8 -25.83 -1.75 -25.12
N VAL A 9 -25.07 -2.69 -24.56
CA VAL A 9 -25.08 -3.04 -23.12
C VAL A 9 -23.66 -2.90 -22.55
N VAL A 10 -23.11 -1.70 -22.60
CA VAL A 10 -21.86 -1.40 -21.89
C VAL A 10 -22.19 -0.51 -20.70
N MET A 11 -22.11 -1.10 -19.51
CA MET A 11 -22.14 -0.33 -18.26
C MET A 11 -20.73 0.19 -17.97
N PRO A 12 -20.53 1.50 -17.78
CA PRO A 12 -19.24 2.05 -17.39
C PRO A 12 -18.85 1.49 -16.02
N ARG A 13 -17.64 0.93 -15.94
CA ARG A 13 -17.05 0.44 -14.70
C ARG A 13 -15.72 1.14 -14.48
N PRO A 14 -15.73 2.38 -13.97
CA PRO A 14 -14.49 3.06 -13.67
C PRO A 14 -13.72 2.27 -12.62
N PRO A 15 -12.38 2.16 -12.76
CA PRO A 15 -11.55 1.50 -11.75
C PRO A 15 -11.68 2.25 -10.43
N ALA A 16 -11.90 1.51 -9.33
CA ALA A 16 -12.02 2.08 -7.99
C ALA A 16 -11.67 1.04 -6.93
N LEU A 17 -11.18 1.50 -5.78
CA LEU A 17 -11.03 0.65 -4.61
C LEU A 17 -12.38 0.10 -4.15
N CYS A 18 -12.42 -1.19 -3.83
CA CYS A 18 -13.62 -1.86 -3.35
C CYS A 18 -14.21 -1.18 -2.11
N GLN A 19 -15.54 -1.20 -1.96
CA GLN A 19 -16.17 -0.74 -0.73
C GLN A 19 -15.75 -1.64 0.45
N GLY A 20 -15.34 -1.02 1.57
CA GLY A 20 -14.82 -1.71 2.74
C GLY A 20 -13.39 -2.26 2.59
N CYS A 21 -12.68 -1.89 1.53
CA CYS A 21 -11.27 -2.23 1.36
C CYS A 21 -10.39 -1.47 2.36
N GLY A 22 -9.45 -2.17 3.01
CA GLY A 22 -8.51 -1.55 3.96
C GLY A 22 -7.62 -0.46 3.34
N HIS A 23 -7.33 -0.53 2.04
CA HIS A 23 -6.57 0.54 1.36
C HIS A 23 -7.26 1.90 1.43
N ARG A 24 -8.59 1.95 1.53
CA ARG A 24 -9.35 3.21 1.66
C ARG A 24 -9.02 3.89 2.98
N ASP A 25 -9.06 3.14 4.08
CA ASP A 25 -8.74 3.65 5.42
C ASP A 25 -7.27 4.10 5.51
N VAL A 26 -6.36 3.39 4.82
CA VAL A 26 -4.94 3.78 4.73
C VAL A 26 -4.78 5.11 4.00
N TYR A 27 -5.44 5.30 2.86
CA TYR A 27 -5.33 6.56 2.10
C TYR A 27 -6.02 7.73 2.77
N ASP A 28 -7.12 7.50 3.47
CA ASP A 28 -7.74 8.56 4.29
C ASP A 28 -6.77 9.02 5.39
N ALA A 29 -6.06 8.09 6.04
CA ALA A 29 -5.05 8.41 7.05
C ALA A 29 -3.81 9.10 6.45
N LEU A 30 -3.28 8.58 5.33
CA LEU A 30 -2.13 9.16 4.63
C LEU A 30 -2.43 10.59 4.16
N ASN A 31 -3.56 10.82 3.51
CA ASN A 31 -3.96 12.16 3.06
C ASN A 31 -4.10 13.14 4.22
N LYS A 32 -4.65 12.67 5.35
CA LYS A 32 -4.80 13.51 6.55
C LYS A 32 -3.44 13.95 7.09
N VAL A 33 -2.46 13.05 7.16
CA VAL A 33 -1.12 13.39 7.66
C VAL A 33 -0.31 14.15 6.60
N ALA A 34 -0.35 13.73 5.33
CA ALA A 34 0.39 14.41 4.26
C ALA A 34 -0.03 15.87 4.09
N ALA A 35 -1.30 16.21 4.38
CA ALA A 35 -1.77 17.59 4.34
C ALA A 35 -1.10 18.52 5.39
N GLU A 36 -0.43 17.96 6.39
CA GLU A 36 0.33 18.70 7.40
C GLU A 36 1.72 19.15 6.86
N TYR A 37 2.15 18.58 5.72
CA TYR A 37 3.47 18.79 5.11
C TYR A 37 3.32 19.29 3.67
N PRO A 38 3.70 20.55 3.35
CA PRO A 38 3.50 21.13 2.01
C PRO A 38 4.20 20.37 0.88
N ASP A 39 5.36 19.78 1.19
CA ASP A 39 6.20 19.11 0.21
C ASP A 39 6.10 17.57 0.25
N ALA A 40 5.14 17.03 1.00
CA ALA A 40 4.90 15.60 1.07
C ALA A 40 4.68 14.99 -0.33
N ARG A 41 5.32 13.85 -0.59
CA ARG A 41 5.10 13.07 -1.81
C ARG A 41 4.89 11.62 -1.48
N ILE A 42 3.87 11.04 -2.12
CA ILE A 42 3.50 9.63 -1.96
C ILE A 42 3.72 8.92 -3.29
N PHE A 43 4.64 7.98 -3.29
CA PHE A 43 5.01 7.17 -4.43
C PHE A 43 4.33 5.81 -4.35
N GLY A 44 3.57 5.45 -5.38
CA GLY A 44 2.98 4.14 -5.51
C GLY A 44 3.62 3.33 -6.63
N ASP A 45 3.23 2.09 -6.73
CA ASP A 45 3.54 1.21 -7.85
C ASP A 45 2.34 0.31 -8.19
N ILE A 46 2.51 -0.86 -8.79
CA ILE A 46 1.43 -1.59 -9.45
C ILE A 46 0.77 -2.62 -8.52
N GLY A 47 -0.49 -2.38 -8.20
CA GLY A 47 -1.36 -3.26 -7.42
C GLY A 47 -2.75 -2.63 -7.19
N CYS A 48 -3.59 -3.23 -6.35
CA CYS A 48 -4.89 -2.64 -6.00
C CYS A 48 -4.73 -1.25 -5.38
N TYR A 49 -3.69 -1.04 -4.59
CA TYR A 49 -3.38 0.24 -3.95
C TYR A 49 -3.08 1.36 -4.95
N THR A 50 -2.62 1.07 -6.18
CA THR A 50 -2.46 2.06 -7.25
C THR A 50 -3.75 2.87 -7.50
N LEU A 51 -4.91 2.27 -7.24
CA LEU A 51 -6.20 2.95 -7.37
C LEU A 51 -6.39 4.10 -6.37
N GLY A 52 -5.50 4.23 -5.39
CA GLY A 52 -5.42 5.41 -4.53
C GLY A 52 -5.01 6.69 -5.26
N ALA A 53 -4.44 6.60 -6.46
CA ALA A 53 -4.18 7.75 -7.34
C ALA A 53 -5.47 8.38 -7.87
N LEU A 54 -6.58 7.62 -7.89
CA LEU A 54 -7.85 8.06 -8.44
C LEU A 54 -8.75 8.72 -7.38
N PRO A 55 -9.75 9.51 -7.81
CA PRO A 55 -10.75 10.01 -6.87
C PRO A 55 -11.45 8.85 -6.11
N PRO A 56 -11.84 9.07 -4.85
CA PRO A 56 -11.78 10.33 -4.11
C PRO A 56 -10.42 10.62 -3.46
N PHE A 57 -9.51 9.65 -3.39
CA PHE A 57 -8.28 9.74 -2.59
C PHE A 57 -7.24 10.69 -3.20
N ARG A 58 -6.87 10.48 -4.46
CA ARG A 58 -5.80 11.23 -5.15
C ARG A 58 -4.54 11.32 -4.28
N ALA A 59 -4.20 10.21 -3.63
CA ALA A 59 -3.16 10.14 -2.61
C ALA A 59 -1.79 9.75 -3.16
N ILE A 60 -1.68 9.39 -4.44
CA ILE A 60 -0.43 8.95 -5.06
C ILE A 60 -0.01 9.97 -6.11
N ASP A 61 1.20 10.51 -5.96
CA ASP A 61 1.78 11.51 -6.85
C ASP A 61 2.44 10.88 -8.08
N SER A 62 3.00 9.69 -7.95
CA SER A 62 3.68 8.99 -9.04
C SER A 62 3.52 7.48 -8.94
N CYS A 63 3.44 6.83 -10.09
CA CYS A 63 3.32 5.38 -10.21
C CYS A 63 4.04 4.93 -11.49
N VAL A 64 4.98 3.99 -11.40
CA VAL A 64 5.75 3.48 -12.53
C VAL A 64 5.53 1.98 -12.70
N ASP A 65 6.42 1.13 -12.16
CA ASP A 65 6.36 -0.32 -12.27
C ASP A 65 6.37 -1.00 -10.89
N MET A 66 6.21 -2.31 -10.86
CA MET A 66 6.18 -3.07 -9.61
C MET A 66 7.50 -2.92 -8.84
N GLY A 67 7.42 -2.37 -7.61
CA GLY A 67 8.56 -2.16 -6.70
C GLY A 67 9.21 -0.79 -6.79
N ALA A 68 8.87 0.03 -7.80
CA ALA A 68 9.46 1.34 -8.00
C ALA A 68 9.10 2.36 -6.91
N SER A 69 8.02 2.15 -6.15
CA SER A 69 7.58 3.08 -5.10
C SER A 69 8.69 3.40 -4.10
N ILE A 70 9.40 2.37 -3.62
CA ILE A 70 10.45 2.52 -2.61
C ILE A 70 11.67 3.27 -3.18
N THR A 71 12.12 2.89 -4.38
CA THR A 71 13.28 3.54 -5.02
C THR A 71 12.98 4.96 -5.45
N MET A 72 11.74 5.26 -5.86
CA MET A 72 11.30 6.63 -6.14
C MET A 72 11.28 7.48 -4.85
N ALA A 73 10.73 6.94 -3.75
CA ALA A 73 10.73 7.64 -2.47
C ALA A 73 12.15 7.91 -1.97
N LYS A 74 13.07 6.91 -2.11
CA LYS A 74 14.49 7.09 -1.78
C LYS A 74 15.09 8.22 -2.61
N GLY A 75 14.99 8.16 -3.93
CA GLY A 75 15.53 9.19 -4.81
C GLY A 75 14.95 10.59 -4.54
N ALA A 76 13.68 10.68 -4.19
CA ALA A 76 13.04 11.94 -3.81
C ALA A 76 13.60 12.46 -2.48
N SER A 77 13.80 11.58 -1.50
CA SER A 77 14.43 11.92 -0.21
C SER A 77 15.85 12.41 -0.40
N ASP A 78 16.65 11.75 -1.26
CA ASP A 78 18.02 12.15 -1.62
C ASP A 78 18.03 13.55 -2.29
N ALA A 79 16.97 13.88 -3.00
CA ALA A 79 16.77 15.21 -3.61
C ALA A 79 16.18 16.25 -2.64
N GLY A 80 15.99 15.91 -1.37
CA GLY A 80 15.51 16.83 -0.33
C GLY A 80 13.99 16.90 -0.16
N VAL A 81 13.23 16.00 -0.78
CA VAL A 81 11.78 15.91 -0.56
C VAL A 81 11.49 15.31 0.82
N PHE A 82 10.66 16.00 1.61
CA PHE A 82 10.23 15.52 2.92
C PHE A 82 8.78 15.89 3.21
N PRO A 83 7.98 14.94 3.70
CA PRO A 83 8.26 13.50 3.73
C PRO A 83 8.18 12.84 2.36
N ALA A 84 8.99 11.80 2.13
CA ALA A 84 8.93 10.92 0.98
C ALA A 84 8.36 9.56 1.43
N ILE A 85 7.18 9.20 0.95
CA ILE A 85 6.42 8.03 1.40
C ILE A 85 6.26 7.06 0.23
N ALA A 86 6.61 5.79 0.42
CA ALA A 86 6.34 4.72 -0.54
C ALA A 86 5.12 3.91 -0.11
N VAL A 87 4.21 3.62 -1.03
CA VAL A 87 3.09 2.69 -0.81
C VAL A 87 3.24 1.51 -1.75
N ILE A 88 3.35 0.32 -1.20
CA ILE A 88 3.57 -0.93 -1.92
C ILE A 88 2.64 -2.03 -1.40
N GLY A 89 2.20 -2.94 -2.26
CA GLY A 89 1.40 -4.09 -1.85
C GLY A 89 2.28 -5.26 -1.39
N ASP A 90 1.69 -6.17 -0.62
CA ASP A 90 2.33 -7.36 -0.07
C ASP A 90 3.05 -8.22 -1.14
N SER A 91 2.37 -8.56 -2.21
CA SER A 91 2.93 -9.37 -3.29
C SER A 91 3.98 -8.62 -4.10
N THR A 92 3.77 -7.33 -4.33
CA THR A 92 4.72 -6.47 -5.05
C THR A 92 5.99 -6.27 -4.22
N PHE A 93 5.88 -6.15 -2.91
CA PHE A 93 7.01 -6.04 -2.02
C PHE A 93 7.93 -7.28 -2.12
N THR A 94 7.37 -8.49 -2.08
CA THR A 94 8.16 -9.72 -2.25
C THR A 94 8.65 -9.95 -3.67
N HIS A 95 7.97 -9.38 -4.67
CA HIS A 95 8.41 -9.46 -6.07
C HIS A 95 9.66 -8.60 -6.33
N SER A 96 9.66 -7.32 -5.92
CA SER A 96 10.71 -6.37 -6.28
C SER A 96 10.95 -5.23 -5.28
N GLY A 97 10.19 -5.16 -4.17
CA GLY A 97 10.34 -4.09 -3.18
C GLY A 97 11.49 -4.30 -2.20
N MET A 98 11.86 -5.55 -1.90
CA MET A 98 12.88 -5.89 -0.91
C MET A 98 14.24 -5.31 -1.26
N THR A 99 14.64 -5.31 -2.53
CA THR A 99 15.91 -4.76 -3.00
C THR A 99 16.00 -3.25 -2.77
N GLY A 100 14.89 -2.53 -3.08
CA GLY A 100 14.80 -1.10 -2.83
C GLY A 100 14.82 -0.76 -1.35
N LEU A 101 14.20 -1.58 -0.49
CA LEU A 101 14.24 -1.39 0.95
C LEU A 101 15.66 -1.61 1.51
N LEU A 102 16.36 -2.65 1.07
CA LEU A 102 17.75 -2.91 1.46
C LEU A 102 18.66 -1.74 1.10
N ASP A 103 18.53 -1.21 -0.13
CA ASP A 103 19.30 -0.05 -0.60
C ASP A 103 19.00 1.19 0.26
N ALA A 104 17.74 1.46 0.53
CA ALA A 104 17.32 2.58 1.37
C ALA A 104 17.89 2.49 2.80
N VAL A 105 17.88 1.29 3.39
CA VAL A 105 18.45 1.04 4.73
C VAL A 105 19.96 1.26 4.74
N ASN A 106 20.68 0.72 3.74
CA ASN A 106 22.14 0.89 3.63
C ASN A 106 22.56 2.36 3.55
N ASP A 107 21.80 3.16 2.80
CA ASP A 107 22.07 4.58 2.62
C ASP A 107 21.48 5.45 3.75
N ARG A 108 20.78 4.85 4.72
CA ARG A 108 20.06 5.57 5.79
C ARG A 108 19.11 6.64 5.23
N ALA A 109 18.40 6.29 4.17
CA ALA A 109 17.43 7.19 3.55
C ALA A 109 16.32 7.58 4.54
N ASN A 110 15.83 8.80 4.43
CA ASN A 110 14.73 9.29 5.28
C ASN A 110 13.39 9.07 4.57
N ILE A 111 12.87 7.86 4.63
CA ILE A 111 11.62 7.47 3.96
C ILE A 111 10.73 6.62 4.87
N THR A 112 9.42 6.74 4.65
CA THR A 112 8.41 5.87 5.25
C THR A 112 7.84 4.92 4.20
N VAL A 113 7.92 3.62 4.43
CA VAL A 113 7.40 2.58 3.52
C VAL A 113 6.12 1.99 4.10
N VAL A 114 5.02 2.06 3.35
CA VAL A 114 3.72 1.49 3.72
C VAL A 114 3.49 0.21 2.92
N ILE A 115 3.65 -0.96 3.57
CA ILE A 115 3.41 -2.27 2.96
C ILE A 115 1.95 -2.66 3.20
N SER A 116 1.09 -2.45 2.21
CA SER A 116 -0.34 -2.76 2.27
C SER A 116 -0.59 -4.27 2.22
N ASP A 117 -0.61 -4.91 3.40
CA ASP A 117 -0.78 -6.36 3.56
C ASP A 117 -2.26 -6.75 3.59
N ASN A 118 -2.78 -7.18 2.44
CA ASN A 118 -4.16 -7.67 2.32
C ASN A 118 -4.27 -9.20 2.29
N LEU A 119 -3.18 -9.90 2.63
CA LEU A 119 -3.05 -11.36 2.74
C LEU A 119 -3.31 -12.10 1.41
N THR A 120 -3.20 -11.43 0.25
CA THR A 120 -3.48 -12.08 -1.03
C THR A 120 -3.03 -11.24 -2.22
N THR A 121 -2.67 -11.88 -3.33
CA THR A 121 -2.50 -11.24 -4.64
C THR A 121 -3.87 -11.00 -5.28
N ALA A 122 -4.56 -9.94 -4.84
CA ALA A 122 -5.98 -9.76 -5.09
C ALA A 122 -6.35 -9.54 -6.57
N MET A 123 -5.55 -8.79 -7.33
CA MET A 123 -5.86 -8.40 -8.72
C MET A 123 -5.86 -9.58 -9.70
N THR A 124 -5.10 -10.62 -9.43
CA THR A 124 -4.93 -11.76 -10.32
C THR A 124 -5.80 -12.97 -9.95
N GLY A 125 -6.67 -12.82 -8.96
CA GLY A 125 -7.63 -13.86 -8.59
C GLY A 125 -7.60 -14.31 -7.13
N GLY A 126 -6.75 -13.72 -6.30
CA GLY A 126 -6.68 -14.00 -4.86
C GLY A 126 -5.78 -15.18 -4.53
N GLN A 127 -4.63 -15.27 -5.19
CA GLN A 127 -3.56 -16.21 -4.85
C GLN A 127 -2.90 -15.83 -3.54
N ASP A 128 -2.25 -16.78 -2.87
CA ASP A 128 -1.46 -16.52 -1.67
C ASP A 128 -0.27 -15.60 -1.99
N SER A 129 -0.01 -14.64 -1.11
CA SER A 129 1.20 -13.83 -1.16
C SER A 129 2.37 -14.59 -0.53
N ALA A 130 3.53 -14.60 -1.19
CA ALA A 130 4.73 -15.29 -0.72
C ALA A 130 5.23 -14.76 0.65
N GLY A 131 4.96 -13.49 0.93
CA GLY A 131 5.35 -12.81 2.17
C GLY A 131 4.33 -12.89 3.30
N THR A 132 3.19 -13.55 3.11
CA THR A 132 2.14 -13.62 4.14
C THR A 132 2.72 -14.05 5.49
N ASN A 133 2.47 -13.28 6.55
CA ASN A 133 2.97 -13.47 7.92
C ASN A 133 4.51 -13.43 8.07
N LYS A 134 5.24 -12.84 7.11
CA LYS A 134 6.71 -12.76 7.14
C LYS A 134 7.25 -11.33 6.99
N PHE A 135 6.40 -10.35 6.75
CA PHE A 135 6.86 -8.99 6.40
C PHE A 135 7.68 -8.36 7.51
N GLU A 136 7.28 -8.53 8.77
CA GLU A 136 8.06 -8.02 9.91
C GLU A 136 9.46 -8.64 9.92
N ALA A 137 9.55 -9.97 9.84
CA ALA A 137 10.83 -10.67 9.83
C ALA A 137 11.69 -10.30 8.62
N ILE A 138 11.09 -10.09 7.45
CA ILE A 138 11.79 -9.65 6.25
C ILE A 138 12.34 -8.23 6.45
N CYS A 139 11.55 -7.28 6.93
CA CYS A 139 11.98 -5.90 7.15
C CYS A 139 13.11 -5.83 8.19
N LEU A 140 13.01 -6.57 9.30
CA LEU A 140 14.06 -6.69 10.30
C LEU A 140 15.33 -7.32 9.71
N GLY A 141 15.19 -8.38 8.90
CA GLY A 141 16.30 -9.04 8.22
C GLY A 141 17.01 -8.15 7.19
N LEU A 142 16.31 -7.17 6.62
CA LEU A 142 16.87 -6.14 5.74
C LEU A 142 17.49 -4.96 6.50
N GLY A 143 17.41 -4.94 7.83
CA GLY A 143 18.06 -3.96 8.69
C GLY A 143 17.19 -2.76 9.09
N VAL A 144 15.88 -2.81 8.91
CA VAL A 144 14.98 -1.81 9.49
C VAL A 144 14.98 -1.97 11.01
N GLU A 145 15.07 -0.87 11.74
CA GLU A 145 15.08 -0.88 13.21
C GLU A 145 13.75 -1.43 13.76
N PRO A 146 13.79 -2.31 14.78
CA PRO A 146 12.59 -3.02 15.27
C PRO A 146 11.47 -2.09 15.72
N GLU A 147 11.79 -0.96 16.32
CA GLU A 147 10.84 0.05 16.81
C GLU A 147 10.10 0.75 15.66
N HIS A 148 10.68 0.71 14.46
CA HIS A 148 10.18 1.34 13.24
C HIS A 148 9.57 0.37 12.22
N VAL A 149 9.27 -0.87 12.67
CA VAL A 149 8.42 -1.81 11.94
C VAL A 149 7.07 -1.93 12.66
N ARG A 150 6.08 -1.19 12.17
CA ARG A 150 4.79 -1.00 12.85
C ARG A 150 3.66 -1.69 12.12
N VAL A 151 2.94 -2.57 12.80
CA VAL A 151 1.73 -3.21 12.24
C VAL A 151 0.49 -2.49 12.74
N VAL A 152 -0.40 -2.11 11.83
CA VAL A 152 -1.69 -1.46 12.15
C VAL A 152 -2.85 -2.17 11.45
N VAL A 153 -4.05 -2.04 12.01
CA VAL A 153 -5.26 -2.61 11.39
C VAL A 153 -6.10 -1.50 10.77
N PRO A 154 -6.15 -1.40 9.42
CA PRO A 154 -6.85 -0.31 8.74
C PRO A 154 -8.37 -0.50 8.81
N LEU A 155 -8.95 0.12 9.82
CA LEU A 155 -10.40 0.18 10.10
C LEU A 155 -10.76 1.61 10.49
N PRO A 156 -11.99 2.08 10.17
CA PRO A 156 -12.43 3.42 10.56
C PRO A 156 -12.32 3.73 12.05
N LYS A 157 -12.56 2.73 12.91
CA LYS A 157 -12.45 2.88 14.37
C LYS A 157 -11.01 3.08 14.87
N ASN A 158 -10.01 2.70 14.09
CA ASN A 158 -8.59 2.79 14.41
C ASN A 158 -7.90 4.01 13.74
N MET A 159 -8.68 4.91 13.13
CA MET A 159 -8.14 6.03 12.34
C MET A 159 -7.18 6.91 13.14
N GLU A 160 -7.45 7.14 14.42
CA GLU A 160 -6.57 7.93 15.29
C GLU A 160 -5.22 7.25 15.51
N GLU A 161 -5.23 5.94 15.78
CA GLU A 161 -4.02 5.12 15.93
C GLU A 161 -3.19 5.14 14.64
N ILE A 162 -3.83 4.86 13.49
CA ILE A 162 -3.15 4.83 12.19
C ILE A 162 -2.54 6.18 11.85
N THR A 163 -3.29 7.27 12.04
CA THR A 163 -2.82 8.63 11.77
C THR A 163 -1.65 9.01 12.66
N ARG A 164 -1.71 8.66 13.95
CA ARG A 164 -0.62 8.86 14.89
C ARG A 164 0.62 8.08 14.49
N THR A 165 0.48 6.78 14.19
CA THR A 165 1.60 5.94 13.74
C THR A 165 2.25 6.49 12.47
N ILE A 166 1.47 6.90 11.47
CA ILE A 166 2.03 7.49 10.24
C ILE A 166 2.83 8.75 10.57
N ARG A 167 2.34 9.62 11.46
CA ARG A 167 3.06 10.84 11.84
C ARG A 167 4.36 10.53 12.60
N GLU A 168 4.31 9.62 13.57
CA GLU A 168 5.50 9.17 14.31
C GLU A 168 6.58 8.64 13.37
N GLU A 169 6.19 7.81 12.39
CA GLU A 169 7.14 7.19 11.46
C GLU A 169 7.65 8.15 10.37
N ILE A 170 6.89 9.18 10.00
CA ILE A 170 7.37 10.27 9.13
C ILE A 170 8.42 11.12 9.86
N GLU A 171 8.22 11.42 11.14
CA GLU A 171 9.14 12.24 11.92
C GLU A 171 10.46 11.51 12.29
N TYR A 172 10.46 10.18 12.22
CA TYR A 172 11.68 9.41 12.41
C TYR A 172 12.67 9.66 11.27
N LYS A 173 13.94 9.90 11.62
CA LYS A 173 15.00 10.13 10.64
C LYS A 173 15.73 8.83 10.30
N GLY A 174 15.20 8.14 9.32
CA GLY A 174 15.67 6.84 8.87
C GLY A 174 14.62 6.16 8.01
N VAL A 175 14.80 4.87 7.78
CA VAL A 175 13.83 4.05 7.07
C VAL A 175 12.84 3.46 8.06
N SER A 176 11.57 3.83 7.94
CA SER A 176 10.49 3.25 8.73
C SER A 176 9.55 2.43 7.85
N VAL A 177 8.91 1.42 8.44
CA VAL A 177 7.96 0.54 7.75
C VAL A 177 6.66 0.45 8.53
N ILE A 178 5.56 0.79 7.89
CA ILE A 178 4.21 0.59 8.41
C ILE A 178 3.55 -0.53 7.61
N ILE A 179 2.95 -1.50 8.30
CA ILE A 179 2.28 -2.65 7.68
C ILE A 179 0.79 -2.60 8.05
N PRO A 180 -0.05 -1.90 7.26
CA PRO A 180 -1.49 -1.97 7.41
C PRO A 180 -1.97 -3.35 6.99
N ARG A 181 -2.35 -4.19 7.98
CA ARG A 181 -2.74 -5.59 7.73
C ARG A 181 -4.24 -5.78 7.90
N ARG A 182 -4.91 -6.15 6.80
CA ARG A 182 -6.32 -6.50 6.81
C ARG A 182 -6.70 -7.32 5.58
N GLU A 183 -7.34 -8.48 5.80
CA GLU A 183 -7.73 -9.38 4.71
C GLU A 183 -8.54 -8.65 3.62
N CYS A 184 -8.22 -8.97 2.35
CA CYS A 184 -8.94 -8.46 1.19
C CYS A 184 -10.45 -8.75 1.30
N ILE A 185 -11.27 -7.72 1.19
CA ILE A 185 -12.74 -7.85 1.31
C ILE A 185 -13.34 -8.80 0.27
N GLN A 186 -12.77 -8.89 -0.92
CA GLN A 186 -13.25 -9.82 -1.96
C GLN A 186 -12.96 -11.28 -1.58
N THR A 187 -11.76 -11.55 -1.03
CA THR A 187 -11.39 -12.88 -0.55
C THR A 187 -12.23 -13.28 0.66
N LEU A 188 -12.42 -12.38 1.60
CA LEU A 188 -13.28 -12.60 2.77
C LEU A 188 -14.73 -12.94 2.35
N ASN A 189 -15.31 -12.15 1.44
CA ASN A 189 -16.66 -12.39 0.94
C ASN A 189 -16.77 -13.75 0.21
N ARG A 190 -15.76 -14.15 -0.55
CA ARG A 190 -15.71 -15.47 -1.20
C ARG A 190 -15.73 -16.60 -0.16
N LYS A 191 -14.86 -16.51 0.86
CA LYS A 191 -14.82 -17.48 1.98
C LYS A 191 -16.17 -17.59 2.71
N LEU A 192 -16.82 -16.45 2.97
CA LEU A 192 -18.12 -16.41 3.63
C LEU A 192 -19.22 -17.06 2.78
N ARG A 193 -19.22 -16.87 1.46
CA ARG A 193 -20.19 -17.52 0.54
C ARG A 193 -19.97 -19.03 0.50
N GLN A 194 -18.74 -19.49 0.41
CA GLN A 194 -18.41 -20.92 0.44
C GLN A 194 -18.90 -21.58 1.73
N LYS A 195 -18.57 -21.00 2.90
CA LYS A 195 -19.04 -21.51 4.20
C LYS A 195 -20.57 -21.58 4.33
N LYS A 196 -21.31 -20.71 3.64
CA LYS A 196 -22.76 -20.77 3.61
C LYS A 196 -23.27 -21.90 2.70
N ALA A 197 -22.61 -22.11 1.54
CA ALA A 197 -22.97 -23.20 0.63
C ALA A 197 -22.68 -24.57 1.24
N ASP A 198 -21.58 -24.73 1.97
CA ASP A 198 -21.20 -25.97 2.65
C ASP A 198 -22.13 -26.35 3.84
N LYS A 199 -22.95 -25.39 4.29
CA LYS A 199 -23.92 -25.60 5.40
C LYS A 199 -25.36 -25.79 4.93
N ALA A 200 -25.63 -25.62 3.64
CA ALA A 200 -26.94 -25.77 3.02
C ALA A 200 -27.10 -27.13 2.32
#